data_93b49552950926c71c21e93ef149c95b
#
_entry.id   93b49552950926c71c21e93ef149c95b
#
_cell.length_a   1.000
_cell.length_b   1.000
_cell.length_c   1.000
_cell.angle_alpha   90.00
_cell.angle_beta   90.00
_cell.angle_gamma   90.00
#
_symmetry.space_group_name_H-M   'P 1'
#
loop_
_entity.id
_entity.type
_entity.pdbx_description
1 polymer ?
#
loop_
_entity_poly.entity_id
_entity_poly.type
_entity_poly.pdbx_seq_one_letter_code
_entity_poly.pdbx_strand_id
1 'polypeptide(L)'
;MKQLLLFMTALMLAGCDGGMDGDQQAREAAGDWADAYFNCDFKDASGYVTTESQKWLQYAASNTSSEELKLLQEAGGAQVSVDDGFDEANDTMRLVTLNVTNSLKPSAQGKAELVKDGTFKVVVVKREAGWQVRMAGLPRSEKQSRD
;
A
#
# COMPACT_ATOMS: atom_id res chain seq x y z
N MET A 1 0.92 9.50 40.55
CA MET A 1 1.48 10.06 39.32
C MET A 1 2.47 9.11 38.66
N LYS A 2 3.43 8.59 39.36
CA LYS A 2 4.40 7.64 38.82
C LYS A 2 3.79 6.30 38.47
N GLN A 3 2.69 5.94 39.08
CA GLN A 3 2.00 4.70 38.82
C GLN A 3 1.30 4.66 37.48
N LEU A 4 0.95 5.79 36.95
CA LEU A 4 0.28 5.87 35.68
C LEU A 4 1.19 5.48 34.52
N LEU A 5 2.45 5.81 34.63
CA LEU A 5 3.46 5.49 33.63
C LEU A 5 3.76 4.00 33.54
N LEU A 6 3.72 3.34 34.68
CA LEU A 6 3.93 1.90 34.72
C LEU A 6 2.78 1.12 34.08
N PHE A 7 1.59 1.67 34.19
CA PHE A 7 0.41 1.05 33.63
C PHE A 7 0.42 1.04 32.11
N MET A 8 0.93 2.11 31.54
CA MET A 8 1.01 2.23 30.07
C MET A 8 1.99 1.24 29.46
N THR A 9 3.05 0.96 30.17
CA THR A 9 4.07 0.05 29.66
C THR A 9 3.59 -1.40 29.63
N ALA A 10 2.82 -1.78 30.62
CA ALA A 10 2.27 -3.12 30.70
C ALA A 10 1.23 -3.38 29.60
N LEU A 11 0.52 -2.37 29.23
CA LEU A 11 -0.51 -2.49 28.19
C LEU A 11 0.10 -2.75 26.82
N MET A 12 1.22 -2.14 26.56
CA MET A 12 1.92 -2.31 25.30
C MET A 12 2.44 -3.72 25.09
N LEU A 13 2.91 -4.34 26.16
CA LEU A 13 3.42 -5.70 26.09
C LEU A 13 2.32 -6.71 25.86
N ALA A 14 1.17 -6.49 26.43
CA ALA A 14 0.04 -7.37 26.24
C ALA A 14 -0.50 -7.32 24.80
N GLY A 15 -0.44 -6.16 24.17
CA GLY A 15 -0.85 -6.01 22.79
C GLY A 15 0.05 -6.70 21.79
N CYS A 16 1.31 -6.91 22.14
CA CYS A 16 2.26 -7.55 21.23
C CYS A 16 2.12 -9.07 21.18
N ASP A 17 1.66 -9.68 22.24
CA ASP A 17 1.64 -11.14 22.34
C ASP A 17 0.39 -11.80 21.77
N GLY A 18 -0.73 -11.13 21.85
CA GLY A 18 -1.99 -11.73 21.42
C GLY A 18 -2.34 -11.40 20.03
N GLY A 19 -1.46 -10.71 19.44
CA GLY A 19 -1.95 -9.93 18.54
C GLY A 19 -2.24 -10.31 17.16
N MET A 20 -1.66 -9.67 16.25
CA MET A 20 -1.93 -9.87 14.85
C MET A 20 -1.17 -11.09 14.35
N ASP A 21 -1.89 -11.99 13.70
CA ASP A 21 -1.23 -13.06 12.97
C ASP A 21 -0.54 -12.50 11.71
N GLY A 22 0.22 -13.33 11.02
CA GLY A 22 0.93 -12.92 9.82
C GLY A 22 -0.01 -12.43 8.72
N ASP A 23 -1.21 -12.98 8.65
CA ASP A 23 -2.19 -12.61 7.64
C ASP A 23 -2.68 -11.18 7.83
N GLN A 24 -2.99 -10.80 9.06
CA GLN A 24 -3.44 -9.45 9.36
C GLN A 24 -2.32 -8.44 9.12
N GLN A 25 -1.10 -8.78 9.54
CA GLN A 25 0.05 -7.91 9.32
C GLN A 25 0.33 -7.70 7.83
N ALA A 26 0.22 -8.74 7.03
CA ALA A 26 0.40 -8.65 5.60
C ALA A 26 -0.66 -7.76 4.94
N ARG A 27 -1.92 -7.92 5.34
CA ARG A 27 -3.00 -7.05 4.84
C ARG A 27 -2.81 -5.61 5.23
N GLU A 28 -2.39 -5.34 6.46
CA GLU A 28 -2.11 -3.97 6.90
C GLU A 28 -0.95 -3.35 6.13
N ALA A 29 0.11 -4.10 5.90
CA ALA A 29 1.24 -3.61 5.11
C ALA A 29 0.79 -3.23 3.70
N ALA A 30 -0.01 -4.07 3.07
CA ALA A 30 -0.55 -3.79 1.74
C ALA A 30 -1.45 -2.56 1.74
N GLY A 31 -2.34 -2.46 2.72
CA GLY A 31 -3.26 -1.33 2.85
C GLY A 31 -2.56 -0.02 3.12
N ASP A 32 -1.62 0.00 4.04
CA ASP A 32 -0.85 1.20 4.38
C ASP A 32 -0.02 1.68 3.20
N TRP A 33 0.65 0.74 2.52
CA TRP A 33 1.38 1.07 1.30
C TRP A 33 0.45 1.65 0.24
N ALA A 34 -0.68 1.01 0.00
CA ALA A 34 -1.59 1.41 -1.06
C ALA A 34 -2.21 2.78 -0.78
N ASP A 35 -2.58 3.04 0.45
CA ASP A 35 -3.13 4.34 0.84
C ASP A 35 -2.13 5.46 0.55
N ALA A 36 -0.87 5.25 0.88
CA ALA A 36 0.18 6.21 0.59
C ALA A 36 0.47 6.29 -0.91
N TYR A 37 0.64 5.14 -1.57
CA TYR A 37 1.01 5.09 -2.99
C TYR A 37 -0.04 5.74 -3.89
N PHE A 38 -1.30 5.34 -3.73
CA PHE A 38 -2.37 5.83 -4.61
C PHE A 38 -2.75 7.28 -4.32
N ASN A 39 -2.33 7.83 -3.18
CA ASN A 39 -2.45 9.24 -2.87
C ASN A 39 -1.18 10.03 -3.18
N CYS A 40 -0.24 9.41 -3.88
CA CYS A 40 1.02 10.02 -4.30
C CYS A 40 1.91 10.49 -3.15
N ASP A 41 1.73 9.92 -1.97
CA ASP A 41 2.65 10.12 -0.86
C ASP A 41 3.74 9.06 -0.91
N PHE A 42 4.64 9.21 -1.87
CA PHE A 42 5.66 8.22 -2.15
C PHE A 42 6.72 8.12 -1.03
N LYS A 43 6.90 9.20 -0.30
CA LYS A 43 7.78 9.19 0.86
C LYS A 43 7.25 8.26 1.95
N ASP A 44 5.97 8.38 2.26
CA ASP A 44 5.33 7.51 3.24
C ASP A 44 5.27 6.06 2.72
N ALA A 45 4.93 5.89 1.46
CA ALA A 45 4.90 4.56 0.84
C ALA A 45 6.25 3.85 0.93
N SER A 46 7.36 4.58 0.89
CA SER A 46 8.70 4.01 0.96
C SER A 46 8.98 3.27 2.26
N GLY A 47 8.26 3.60 3.32
CA GLY A 47 8.38 2.90 4.60
C GLY A 47 7.76 1.51 4.63
N TYR A 48 6.97 1.16 3.61
CA TYR A 48 6.24 -0.10 3.56
C TYR A 48 6.74 -1.06 2.49
N VAL A 49 7.77 -0.70 1.75
CA VAL A 49 8.26 -1.53 0.64
C VAL A 49 9.64 -2.09 0.93
N THR A 50 9.96 -3.17 0.24
CA THR A 50 11.30 -3.77 0.29
C THR A 50 12.33 -2.82 -0.31
N THR A 51 13.59 -3.02 0.06
CA THR A 51 14.69 -2.17 -0.43
C THR A 51 14.77 -2.16 -1.95
N GLU A 52 14.64 -3.32 -2.57
CA GLU A 52 14.69 -3.45 -4.03
C GLU A 52 13.52 -2.78 -4.74
N SER A 53 12.45 -2.46 -4.00
CA SER A 53 11.26 -1.82 -4.57
C SER A 53 11.34 -0.29 -4.56
N GLN A 54 12.29 0.29 -3.85
CA GLN A 54 12.40 1.75 -3.71
C GLN A 54 12.53 2.47 -5.05
N LYS A 55 13.20 1.86 -6.00
CA LYS A 55 13.38 2.43 -7.35
C LYS A 55 12.06 2.70 -8.06
N TRP A 56 11.06 1.86 -7.81
CA TRP A 56 9.74 2.02 -8.43
C TRP A 56 8.99 3.21 -7.86
N LEU A 57 9.15 3.48 -6.57
CA LEU A 57 8.58 4.67 -5.95
C LEU A 57 9.25 5.94 -6.47
N GLN A 58 10.56 5.91 -6.65
CA GLN A 58 11.29 7.03 -7.24
C GLN A 58 10.83 7.27 -8.68
N TYR A 59 10.64 6.21 -9.43
CA TYR A 59 10.12 6.29 -10.79
C TYR A 59 8.71 6.91 -10.80
N ALA A 60 7.82 6.43 -9.94
CA ALA A 60 6.46 6.96 -9.84
C ALA A 60 6.47 8.45 -9.48
N ALA A 61 7.29 8.83 -8.51
CA ALA A 61 7.40 10.23 -8.08
C ALA A 61 7.88 11.13 -9.22
N SER A 62 8.86 10.64 -10.00
CA SER A 62 9.42 11.40 -11.13
C SER A 62 8.43 11.54 -12.29
N ASN A 63 7.45 10.66 -12.38
CA ASN A 63 6.50 10.62 -13.49
C ASN A 63 5.10 11.10 -13.11
N THR A 64 4.92 11.59 -11.89
CA THR A 64 3.64 12.14 -11.46
C THR A 64 3.65 13.65 -11.65
N SER A 65 2.70 14.15 -12.44
CA SER A 65 2.62 15.56 -12.77
C SER A 65 1.80 16.34 -11.74
N SER A 66 1.97 17.67 -11.74
CA SER A 66 1.17 18.53 -10.89
C SER A 66 -0.32 18.50 -11.27
N GLU A 67 -0.64 18.27 -12.55
CA GLU A 67 -2.01 18.11 -13.01
C GLU A 67 -2.66 16.87 -12.42
N GLU A 68 -1.93 15.78 -12.37
CA GLU A 68 -2.39 14.53 -11.76
C GLU A 68 -2.65 14.71 -10.27
N LEU A 69 -1.76 15.37 -9.56
CA LEU A 69 -1.93 15.65 -8.14
C LEU A 69 -3.16 16.52 -7.89
N LYS A 70 -3.35 17.53 -8.71
CA LYS A 70 -4.51 18.43 -8.61
C LYS A 70 -5.81 17.67 -8.84
N LEU A 71 -5.84 16.83 -9.87
CA LEU A 71 -7.01 16.03 -10.21
C LEU A 71 -7.38 15.09 -9.05
N LEU A 72 -6.38 14.46 -8.46
CA LEU A 72 -6.58 13.58 -7.32
C LEU A 72 -7.13 14.35 -6.10
N GLN A 73 -6.58 15.52 -5.81
CA GLN A 73 -7.05 16.37 -4.72
C GLN A 73 -8.49 16.81 -4.90
N GLU A 74 -8.85 17.21 -6.12
CA GLU A 74 -10.23 17.63 -6.46
C GLU A 74 -11.22 16.48 -6.28
N ALA A 75 -10.78 15.25 -6.48
CA ALA A 75 -11.62 14.07 -6.30
C ALA A 75 -11.71 13.61 -4.83
N GLY A 76 -10.99 14.26 -3.94
CA GLY A 76 -10.98 13.89 -2.52
C GLY A 76 -9.97 12.81 -2.15
N GLY A 77 -9.05 12.49 -3.05
CA GLY A 77 -8.03 11.47 -2.83
C GLY A 77 -8.49 10.08 -3.23
N ALA A 78 -7.54 9.14 -3.22
CA ALA A 78 -7.80 7.74 -3.46
C ALA A 78 -8.23 7.05 -2.18
N GLN A 79 -9.16 6.11 -2.28
CA GLN A 79 -9.61 5.29 -1.16
C GLN A 79 -9.32 3.84 -1.45
N VAL A 80 -8.76 3.15 -0.46
CA VAL A 80 -8.28 1.78 -0.60
C VAL A 80 -9.04 0.87 0.35
N SER A 81 -9.48 -0.27 -0.17
CA SER A 81 -9.94 -1.38 0.67
C SER A 81 -9.15 -2.64 0.33
N VAL A 82 -8.94 -3.48 1.32
CA VAL A 82 -8.15 -4.71 1.20
C VAL A 82 -9.09 -5.89 1.35
N ASP A 83 -9.01 -6.85 0.44
CA ASP A 83 -9.81 -8.07 0.53
C ASP A 83 -9.40 -8.92 1.73
N ASP A 84 -10.35 -9.64 2.31
CA ASP A 84 -10.13 -10.45 3.50
C ASP A 84 -9.26 -11.69 3.23
N GLY A 85 -9.29 -12.21 2.02
CA GLY A 85 -8.54 -13.40 1.65
C GLY A 85 -7.29 -13.08 0.83
N PHE A 86 -6.53 -14.12 0.54
CA PHE A 86 -5.37 -14.01 -0.33
C PHE A 86 -5.56 -14.90 -1.55
N ASP A 87 -5.08 -14.43 -2.71
CA ASP A 87 -5.07 -15.24 -3.91
C ASP A 87 -4.01 -16.34 -3.81
N GLU A 88 -2.88 -16.02 -3.21
CA GLU A 88 -1.80 -16.96 -2.92
C GLU A 88 -1.19 -16.62 -1.57
N ALA A 89 -0.75 -17.66 -0.86
CA ALA A 89 -0.13 -17.49 0.45
C ALA A 89 0.84 -18.64 0.73
N ASN A 90 1.99 -18.31 1.30
CA ASN A 90 2.91 -19.26 1.87
C ASN A 90 3.56 -18.64 3.12
N ASP A 91 4.55 -19.29 3.71
CA ASP A 91 5.13 -18.84 4.97
C ASP A 91 5.73 -17.43 4.91
N THR A 92 6.18 -17.00 3.75
CA THR A 92 6.91 -15.74 3.60
C THR A 92 6.31 -14.78 2.57
N MET A 93 5.14 -15.13 1.99
CA MET A 93 4.55 -14.34 0.91
C MET A 93 3.04 -14.40 0.95
N ARG A 94 2.41 -13.29 0.61
CA ARG A 94 0.96 -13.19 0.40
C ARG A 94 0.69 -12.39 -0.88
N LEU A 95 -0.24 -12.86 -1.69
CA LEU A 95 -0.76 -12.10 -2.81
C LEU A 95 -2.08 -11.48 -2.38
N VAL A 96 -2.09 -10.16 -2.24
CA VAL A 96 -3.20 -9.40 -1.66
C VAL A 96 -3.94 -8.66 -2.76
N THR A 97 -5.27 -8.71 -2.72
CA THR A 97 -6.12 -7.95 -3.64
C THR A 97 -6.57 -6.65 -2.99
N LEU A 98 -6.39 -5.56 -3.71
CA LEU A 98 -6.76 -4.20 -3.31
C LEU A 98 -7.83 -3.67 -4.23
N ASN A 99 -8.81 -2.97 -3.68
CA ASN A 99 -9.78 -2.22 -4.45
C ASN A 99 -9.56 -0.74 -4.18
N VAL A 100 -9.33 0.02 -5.24
CA VAL A 100 -8.96 1.44 -5.13
C VAL A 100 -9.97 2.28 -5.88
N THR A 101 -10.53 3.27 -5.19
CA THR A 101 -11.40 4.28 -5.77
C THR A 101 -10.56 5.52 -6.07
N ASN A 102 -10.72 6.07 -7.27
CA ASN A 102 -10.00 7.28 -7.72
C ASN A 102 -8.49 7.07 -7.85
N SER A 103 -8.06 6.01 -8.53
CA SER A 103 -6.64 5.84 -8.84
C SER A 103 -6.28 6.62 -10.11
N LEU A 104 -5.08 7.19 -10.13
CA LEU A 104 -4.57 7.84 -11.32
C LEU A 104 -4.28 6.81 -12.41
N LYS A 105 -4.76 7.10 -13.61
CA LYS A 105 -4.51 6.25 -14.76
C LYS A 105 -3.17 6.64 -15.38
N PRO A 106 -2.25 5.70 -15.59
CA PRO A 106 -1.04 6.00 -16.34
C PRO A 106 -1.44 6.42 -17.76
N SER A 107 -1.03 7.61 -18.15
CA SER A 107 -1.38 8.14 -19.46
C SER A 107 -0.12 8.25 -20.30
N ALA A 108 -0.10 7.53 -21.42
CA ALA A 108 0.97 7.61 -22.39
C ALA A 108 1.00 8.97 -23.10
N GLN A 109 -0.06 9.75 -23.02
CA GLN A 109 -0.18 11.02 -23.71
C GLN A 109 -0.19 12.23 -22.80
N GLY A 110 0.14 12.04 -21.53
CA GLY A 110 0.28 13.13 -20.58
C GLY A 110 -1.00 13.75 -20.07
N LYS A 111 -2.16 13.19 -20.44
CA LYS A 111 -3.44 13.69 -19.95
C LYS A 111 -3.81 13.01 -18.64
N ALA A 112 -4.03 13.81 -17.61
CA ALA A 112 -4.39 13.29 -16.30
C ALA A 112 -5.82 12.74 -16.30
N GLU A 113 -5.97 11.49 -15.89
CA GLU A 113 -7.28 10.83 -15.77
C GLU A 113 -7.34 10.00 -14.50
N LEU A 114 -8.53 9.90 -13.92
CA LEU A 114 -8.80 9.02 -12.79
C LEU A 114 -9.59 7.80 -13.24
N VAL A 115 -9.24 6.66 -12.67
CA VAL A 115 -10.05 5.45 -12.76
C VAL A 115 -10.91 5.40 -11.49
N LYS A 116 -12.22 5.38 -11.67
CA LYS A 116 -13.15 5.45 -10.54
C LYS A 116 -13.04 4.22 -9.63
N ASP A 117 -12.96 3.04 -10.22
CA ASP A 117 -12.83 1.80 -9.47
C ASP A 117 -11.79 0.92 -10.15
N GLY A 118 -10.77 0.53 -9.42
CA GLY A 118 -9.72 -0.34 -9.93
C GLY A 118 -9.39 -1.45 -8.94
N THR A 119 -9.03 -2.62 -9.46
CA THR A 119 -8.59 -3.76 -8.67
C THR A 119 -7.12 -4.03 -8.96
N PHE A 120 -6.34 -4.13 -7.89
CA PHE A 120 -4.89 -4.33 -7.99
C PHE A 120 -4.49 -5.53 -7.15
N LYS A 121 -3.44 -6.22 -7.59
CA LYS A 121 -2.85 -7.29 -6.81
C LYS A 121 -1.42 -6.92 -6.46
N VAL A 122 -1.07 -7.09 -5.19
CA VAL A 122 0.27 -6.77 -4.71
C VAL A 122 0.83 -7.94 -3.93
N VAL A 123 2.14 -8.10 -4.04
CA VAL A 123 2.87 -9.13 -3.30
C VAL A 123 3.41 -8.51 -2.03
N VAL A 124 3.14 -9.16 -0.90
CA VAL A 124 3.70 -8.78 0.39
C VAL A 124 4.59 -9.91 0.86
N VAL A 125 5.80 -9.58 1.27
CA VAL A 125 6.79 -10.57 1.68
C VAL A 125 7.24 -10.33 3.10
N LYS A 126 7.58 -11.42 3.79
CA LYS A 126 8.08 -11.34 5.16
C LYS A 126 9.59 -11.15 5.12
N ARG A 127 10.05 -10.07 5.72
CA ARG A 127 11.47 -9.72 5.86
C ARG A 127 11.80 -9.52 7.34
N GLU A 128 13.06 -9.25 7.66
CA GLU A 128 13.47 -9.02 9.04
C GLU A 128 12.70 -7.87 9.69
N ALA A 129 12.43 -6.83 8.94
CA ALA A 129 11.68 -5.66 9.42
C ALA A 129 10.17 -5.90 9.49
N GLY A 130 9.69 -7.09 9.12
CA GLY A 130 8.27 -7.42 9.07
C GLY A 130 7.75 -7.61 7.65
N TRP A 131 6.44 -7.55 7.50
CA TRP A 131 5.81 -7.70 6.20
C TRP A 131 5.95 -6.40 5.40
N GLN A 132 6.43 -6.52 4.16
CA GLN A 132 6.67 -5.38 3.27
C GLN A 132 6.16 -5.69 1.86
N VAL A 133 5.70 -4.65 1.18
CA VAL A 133 5.27 -4.78 -0.21
C VAL A 133 6.49 -4.90 -1.12
N ARG A 134 6.46 -5.88 -2.01
CA ARG A 134 7.47 -6.06 -3.04
C ARG A 134 6.89 -5.63 -4.39
N MET A 135 7.48 -4.61 -4.99
CA MET A 135 7.06 -4.10 -6.29
C MET A 135 7.96 -4.68 -7.38
N ALA A 136 7.36 -5.29 -8.39
CA ALA A 136 8.08 -5.74 -9.58
C ALA A 136 7.97 -4.74 -10.73
N GLY A 137 7.28 -3.64 -10.48
CA GLY A 137 7.01 -2.58 -11.43
C GLY A 137 5.97 -1.66 -10.85
N LEU A 138 5.44 -0.75 -11.64
CA LEU A 138 4.32 0.06 -11.19
C LEU A 138 3.05 -0.78 -11.16
N PRO A 139 2.18 -0.58 -10.17
CA PRO A 139 0.93 -1.34 -10.07
C PRO A 139 0.04 -1.12 -11.31
N ARG A 140 -0.58 -2.20 -11.77
CA ARG A 140 -1.53 -2.16 -12.87
C ARG A 140 -2.84 -2.75 -12.41
N SER A 141 -3.94 -2.13 -12.80
CA SER A 141 -5.25 -2.70 -12.53
C SER A 141 -5.46 -3.95 -13.39
N GLU A 142 -6.34 -4.83 -12.94
CA GLU A 142 -6.66 -6.06 -13.68
C GLU A 142 -7.15 -5.79 -15.10
N LYS A 143 -7.87 -4.69 -15.29
CA LYS A 143 -8.32 -4.30 -16.62
C LYS A 143 -7.16 -3.94 -17.55
N GLN A 144 -6.13 -3.31 -16.99
CA GLN A 144 -4.95 -2.93 -17.76
C GLN A 144 -4.08 -4.12 -18.11
N SER A 145 -4.14 -5.18 -17.32
CA SER A 145 -3.36 -6.39 -17.57
C SER A 145 -3.88 -7.23 -18.73
N ARG A 146 -5.12 -7.00 -19.14
CA ARG A 146 -5.74 -7.74 -20.24
C ARG A 146 -5.55 -7.07 -21.60
N ASP A 147 -5.12 -5.85 -21.59
CA ASP A 147 -4.83 -5.07 -22.80
C ASP A 147 -3.34 -5.12 -23.12
#